data_db4cb13014379f97d8aaebb2268418eb
#
_entry.id   db4cb13014379f97d8aaebb2268418eb
#
_cell.length_a   1.000
_cell.length_b   1.000
_cell.length_c   1.000
_cell.angle_alpha   90.00
_cell.angle_beta   90.00
_cell.angle_gamma   90.00
#
_symmetry.space_group_name_H-M   'P 1'
#
loop_
_entity.id
_entity.type
_entity.pdbx_description
1 polymer ?
#
loop_
_entity_poly.entity_id
_entity_poly.type
_entity_poly.pdbx_seq_one_letter_code
_entity_poly.pdbx_strand_id
1 'polypeptide(L)'
;LVEIASSIKNNVKLNAINLIEAPNQTFLEAVNTHSPKSESIKRRILNIKSLKKTNLTYETVSTHNVSNSIENITGQRKCKWLVMGWEGRARSGILVGNPIGWLLRNVNSSFALYKDNGVRSFEKIVLALRPGRKNKAFIEVAENICGFYGAKLTLLNIIPLDASNETKKSVRVSSSALISNTFCESEFVLVESDNPLETISEQSANFDLLILGTPEKDNWLNVLFGGGKDKFVHNSVCSVL
;
A
#
# COMPACT_ATOMS: atom_id res chain seq x y z
N LEU A 1 -1.37 4.94 -8.35
CA LEU A 1 -0.66 5.34 -7.14
C LEU A 1 -1.20 6.64 -6.53
N VAL A 2 -1.32 7.75 -7.30
CA VAL A 2 -1.78 9.06 -6.77
C VAL A 2 -3.21 8.99 -6.23
N GLU A 3 -4.11 8.28 -6.90
CA GLU A 3 -5.49 8.08 -6.44
C GLU A 3 -5.54 7.29 -5.13
N ILE A 4 -4.77 6.19 -5.04
CA ILE A 4 -4.61 5.44 -3.78
C ILE A 4 -4.06 6.32 -2.66
N ALA A 5 -3.01 7.10 -2.93
CA ALA A 5 -2.46 8.01 -1.93
C ALA A 5 -3.50 9.05 -1.47
N SER A 6 -4.35 9.53 -2.38
CA SER A 6 -5.45 10.46 -2.06
C SER A 6 -6.55 9.81 -1.23
N SER A 7 -6.76 8.50 -1.38
CA SER A 7 -7.83 7.76 -0.69
C SER A 7 -7.44 7.27 0.71
N ILE A 8 -6.15 7.13 1.03
CA ILE A 8 -5.69 6.67 2.36
C ILE A 8 -6.14 7.61 3.49
N LYS A 9 -6.17 8.91 3.22
CA LYS A 9 -6.64 9.90 4.18
C LYS A 9 -7.32 11.07 3.48
N ASN A 10 -8.55 11.34 3.85
CA ASN A 10 -9.35 12.40 3.27
C ASN A 10 -8.84 13.80 3.68
N ASN A 11 -9.03 14.79 2.79
CA ASN A 11 -8.77 16.22 3.03
C ASN A 11 -7.35 16.57 3.49
N VAL A 12 -6.33 15.84 3.08
CA VAL A 12 -4.93 16.17 3.35
C VAL A 12 -4.23 16.73 2.12
N LYS A 13 -3.19 17.54 2.35
CA LYS A 13 -2.29 17.96 1.27
C LYS A 13 -1.46 16.77 0.80
N LEU A 14 -1.54 16.44 -0.48
CA LEU A 14 -0.75 15.39 -1.13
C LEU A 14 0.35 16.02 -1.98
N ASN A 15 1.59 15.56 -1.77
CA ASN A 15 2.72 15.96 -2.60
C ASN A 15 3.14 14.76 -3.46
N ALA A 16 2.88 14.84 -4.76
CA ALA A 16 3.37 13.87 -5.73
C ALA A 16 4.76 14.27 -6.20
N ILE A 17 5.75 13.42 -5.97
CA ILE A 17 7.15 13.70 -6.30
C ILE A 17 7.64 12.67 -7.30
N ASN A 18 8.13 13.14 -8.43
CA ASN A 18 8.82 12.33 -9.43
C ASN A 18 10.33 12.49 -9.21
N LEU A 19 11.00 11.43 -8.74
CA LEU A 19 12.44 11.43 -8.55
C LEU A 19 13.12 10.92 -9.82
N ILE A 20 14.10 11.68 -10.30
CA ILE A 20 14.97 11.31 -11.43
C ILE A 20 16.36 11.04 -10.87
N GLU A 21 16.74 9.77 -10.85
CA GLU A 21 18.10 9.39 -10.44
C GLU A 21 19.09 9.67 -11.57
N ALA A 22 20.14 10.39 -11.23
CA ALA A 22 21.23 10.75 -12.13
C ALA A 22 22.54 10.07 -11.67
N PRO A 23 23.43 9.68 -12.60
CA PRO A 23 24.75 9.19 -12.24
C PRO A 23 25.54 10.20 -11.39
N ASN A 24 26.38 9.71 -10.47
CA ASN A 24 27.15 10.56 -9.55
C ASN A 24 28.04 11.61 -10.23
N GLN A 25 28.42 11.36 -11.50
CA GLN A 25 29.27 12.29 -12.27
C GLN A 25 28.47 13.37 -13.00
N THR A 26 27.14 13.35 -12.95
CA THR A 26 26.27 14.32 -13.63
C THR A 26 25.94 15.47 -12.69
N PHE A 27 26.10 16.71 -13.14
CA PHE A 27 25.59 17.86 -12.38
C PHE A 27 24.04 17.80 -12.35
N LEU A 28 23.45 17.88 -11.17
CA LEU A 28 21.99 17.76 -11.01
C LEU A 28 21.22 18.86 -11.76
N GLU A 29 21.82 20.04 -11.90
CA GLU A 29 21.29 21.18 -12.66
C GLU A 29 21.20 20.87 -14.17
N ALA A 30 22.05 19.97 -14.67
CA ALA A 30 22.04 19.56 -16.07
C ALA A 30 21.00 18.48 -16.36
N VAL A 31 20.37 17.90 -15.32
CA VAL A 31 19.33 16.87 -15.50
C VAL A 31 18.06 17.54 -16.03
N ASN A 32 17.61 17.10 -17.18
CA ASN A 32 16.36 17.61 -17.79
C ASN A 32 15.11 17.10 -17.01
N THR A 33 14.68 17.89 -16.05
CA THR A 33 13.47 17.64 -15.24
C THR A 33 12.16 17.88 -16.03
N HIS A 34 12.24 18.56 -17.19
CA HIS A 34 11.12 18.84 -18.09
C HIS A 34 11.09 17.91 -19.31
N SER A 35 11.57 16.67 -19.15
CA SER A 35 11.49 15.69 -20.24
C SER A 35 10.03 15.42 -20.65
N PRO A 36 9.75 14.97 -21.89
CA PRO A 36 8.40 14.61 -22.35
C PRO A 36 7.69 13.64 -21.41
N LYS A 37 8.45 12.72 -20.79
CA LYS A 37 7.93 11.78 -19.79
C LYS A 37 7.47 12.51 -18.53
N SER A 38 8.28 13.40 -17.98
CA SER A 38 7.94 14.18 -16.78
C SER A 38 6.73 15.08 -17.01
N GLU A 39 6.64 15.73 -18.15
CA GLU A 39 5.50 16.57 -18.52
C GLU A 39 4.22 15.74 -18.76
N SER A 40 4.33 14.52 -19.29
CA SER A 40 3.20 13.60 -19.40
C SER A 40 2.67 13.16 -18.03
N ILE A 41 3.56 12.83 -17.10
CA ILE A 41 3.21 12.49 -15.72
C ILE A 41 2.51 13.68 -15.04
N LYS A 42 3.09 14.87 -15.15
CA LYS A 42 2.52 16.12 -14.61
C LYS A 42 1.10 16.36 -15.09
N ARG A 43 0.86 16.26 -16.39
CA ARG A 43 -0.50 16.43 -16.97
C ARG A 43 -1.49 15.43 -16.41
N ARG A 44 -1.11 14.14 -16.29
CA ARG A 44 -1.98 13.12 -15.68
C ARG A 44 -2.31 13.43 -14.22
N ILE A 45 -1.33 13.88 -13.45
CA ILE A 45 -1.52 14.23 -12.03
C ILE A 45 -2.43 15.46 -11.89
N LEU A 46 -2.25 16.48 -12.72
CA LEU A 46 -3.11 17.66 -12.72
C LEU A 46 -4.56 17.33 -13.11
N ASN A 47 -4.77 16.38 -14.02
CA ASN A 47 -6.11 15.88 -14.34
C ASN A 47 -6.76 15.19 -13.14
N ILE A 48 -6.04 14.34 -12.40
CA ILE A 48 -6.55 13.71 -11.18
C ILE A 48 -6.91 14.78 -10.15
N LYS A 49 -6.06 15.80 -9.97
CA LYS A 49 -6.34 16.94 -9.07
C LYS A 49 -7.66 17.61 -9.42
N SER A 50 -7.91 17.89 -10.70
CA SER A 50 -9.12 18.55 -11.16
C SER A 50 -10.36 17.68 -10.97
N LEU A 51 -10.31 16.43 -11.44
CA LEU A 51 -11.44 15.50 -11.41
C LEU A 51 -11.86 15.11 -9.98
N LYS A 52 -10.89 14.89 -9.09
CA LYS A 52 -11.14 14.44 -7.72
C LYS A 52 -11.13 15.58 -6.69
N LYS A 53 -10.94 16.83 -7.12
CA LYS A 53 -10.88 18.03 -6.26
C LYS A 53 -9.90 17.88 -5.08
N THR A 54 -8.76 17.20 -5.31
CA THR A 54 -7.77 16.92 -4.27
C THR A 54 -6.79 18.07 -4.09
N ASN A 55 -6.32 18.30 -2.86
CA ASN A 55 -5.25 19.25 -2.58
C ASN A 55 -3.88 18.62 -2.92
N LEU A 56 -3.58 18.57 -4.21
CA LEU A 56 -2.44 17.88 -4.77
C LEU A 56 -1.43 18.85 -5.38
N THR A 57 -0.15 18.69 -5.05
CA THR A 57 0.98 19.35 -5.71
C THR A 57 1.84 18.31 -6.43
N TYR A 58 2.53 18.72 -7.49
CA TYR A 58 3.47 17.87 -8.23
C TYR A 58 4.79 18.59 -8.42
N GLU A 59 5.87 17.88 -8.24
CA GLU A 59 7.22 18.34 -8.56
C GLU A 59 8.09 17.21 -9.08
N THR A 60 9.12 17.56 -9.82
CA THR A 60 10.17 16.66 -10.26
C THR A 60 11.49 17.09 -9.59
N VAL A 61 12.18 16.14 -8.99
CA VAL A 61 13.45 16.36 -8.27
C VAL A 61 14.50 15.43 -8.84
N SER A 62 15.65 15.98 -9.24
CA SER A 62 16.84 15.22 -9.63
C SER A 62 17.66 14.84 -8.39
N THR A 63 18.23 13.65 -8.38
CA THR A 63 19.00 13.14 -7.25
C THR A 63 20.05 12.14 -7.68
N HIS A 64 21.15 12.01 -6.91
CA HIS A 64 22.10 10.91 -7.04
C HIS A 64 21.74 9.72 -6.15
N ASN A 65 20.86 9.93 -5.14
CA ASN A 65 20.46 8.88 -4.22
C ASN A 65 18.98 9.03 -3.85
N VAL A 66 18.17 8.16 -4.41
CA VAL A 66 16.71 8.16 -4.23
C VAL A 66 16.31 8.01 -2.76
N SER A 67 16.97 7.09 -2.02
CA SER A 67 16.62 6.81 -0.62
C SER A 67 16.86 8.01 0.27
N ASN A 68 18.04 8.63 0.17
CA ASN A 68 18.38 9.83 0.96
C ASN A 68 17.45 11.01 0.61
N SER A 69 17.08 11.14 -0.65
CA SER A 69 16.17 12.21 -1.07
C SER A 69 14.77 12.01 -0.49
N ILE A 70 14.26 10.78 -0.48
CA ILE A 70 12.96 10.48 0.14
C ILE A 70 12.99 10.77 1.64
N GLU A 71 14.04 10.35 2.36
CA GLU A 71 14.19 10.63 3.78
C GLU A 71 14.19 12.14 4.06
N ASN A 72 15.03 12.88 3.34
CA ASN A 72 15.15 14.33 3.49
C ASN A 72 13.82 15.04 3.22
N ILE A 73 13.15 14.70 2.11
CA ILE A 73 11.87 15.31 1.72
C ILE A 73 10.79 14.99 2.75
N THR A 74 10.69 13.73 3.18
CA THR A 74 9.68 13.31 4.17
C THR A 74 9.91 13.98 5.52
N GLY A 75 11.16 14.11 5.95
CA GLY A 75 11.56 14.78 7.19
C GLY A 75 11.29 16.30 7.15
N GLN A 76 11.76 16.97 6.11
CA GLN A 76 11.57 18.43 5.95
C GLN A 76 10.08 18.82 5.88
N ARG A 77 9.27 18.01 5.19
CA ARG A 77 7.83 18.27 5.02
C ARG A 77 6.99 17.67 6.14
N LYS A 78 7.60 16.98 7.11
CA LYS A 78 6.91 16.29 8.23
C LYS A 78 5.77 15.42 7.72
N CYS A 79 6.06 14.62 6.69
CA CYS A 79 5.08 13.75 6.06
C CYS A 79 4.56 12.70 7.05
N LYS A 80 3.24 12.59 7.19
CA LYS A 80 2.62 11.56 8.02
C LYS A 80 2.57 10.21 7.30
N TRP A 81 2.42 10.23 5.97
CA TRP A 81 2.36 9.06 5.12
C TRP A 81 3.36 9.16 3.97
N LEU A 82 4.02 8.08 3.67
CA LEU A 82 4.80 7.85 2.46
C LEU A 82 4.15 6.71 1.68
N VAL A 83 3.68 7.01 0.47
CA VAL A 83 3.06 6.02 -0.41
C VAL A 83 3.94 5.81 -1.63
N MET A 84 4.33 4.58 -1.88
CA MET A 84 5.21 4.22 -2.99
C MET A 84 4.61 3.12 -3.85
N GLY A 85 4.86 3.19 -5.15
CA GLY A 85 4.62 2.07 -6.05
C GLY A 85 5.64 0.96 -5.83
N TRP A 86 5.21 -0.28 -6.01
CA TRP A 86 6.07 -1.44 -5.94
C TRP A 86 5.74 -2.42 -7.06
N GLU A 87 6.75 -2.74 -7.85
CA GLU A 87 6.61 -3.67 -8.98
C GLU A 87 7.12 -5.09 -8.66
N GLY A 88 7.50 -5.32 -7.40
CA GLY A 88 8.15 -6.56 -6.99
C GLY A 88 9.67 -6.51 -7.17
N ARG A 89 10.36 -7.63 -6.95
CA ARG A 89 11.80 -7.74 -7.22
C ARG A 89 12.05 -7.66 -8.72
N ALA A 90 12.99 -6.82 -9.14
CA ALA A 90 13.54 -6.90 -10.49
C ALA A 90 14.07 -8.32 -10.74
N ARG A 91 13.67 -8.93 -11.85
CA ARG A 91 14.13 -10.27 -12.25
C ARG A 91 15.64 -10.37 -12.55
N SER A 92 16.33 -9.24 -12.63
CA SER A 92 17.78 -9.18 -12.82
C SER A 92 18.48 -9.29 -11.46
N GLY A 93 19.24 -10.36 -11.27
CA GLY A 93 19.95 -10.73 -10.04
C GLY A 93 21.06 -9.78 -9.56
N ILE A 94 21.02 -8.51 -9.91
CA ILE A 94 21.90 -7.48 -9.37
C ILE A 94 21.15 -6.85 -8.19
N LEU A 95 21.61 -7.13 -6.99
CA LEU A 95 21.24 -6.48 -5.74
C LEU A 95 21.68 -5.00 -5.77
N VAL A 96 21.06 -4.19 -6.59
CA VAL A 96 21.05 -2.75 -6.34
C VAL A 96 20.24 -2.59 -5.07
N GLY A 97 20.85 -2.03 -4.01
CA GLY A 97 20.34 -2.02 -2.65
C GLY A 97 18.85 -1.69 -2.60
N ASN A 98 18.08 -2.56 -1.95
CA ASN A 98 16.63 -2.44 -1.86
C ASN A 98 16.27 -1.14 -1.10
N PRO A 99 15.85 -0.05 -1.79
CA PRO A 99 15.60 1.23 -1.13
C PRO A 99 14.46 1.14 -0.12
N ILE A 100 13.51 0.23 -0.32
CA ILE A 100 12.34 0.07 0.54
C ILE A 100 12.76 -0.38 1.94
N GLY A 101 13.66 -1.37 2.04
CA GLY A 101 14.15 -1.85 3.32
C GLY A 101 14.88 -0.78 4.14
N TRP A 102 15.66 0.05 3.46
CA TRP A 102 16.35 1.17 4.07
C TRP A 102 15.36 2.26 4.50
N LEU A 103 14.42 2.64 3.62
CA LEU A 103 13.41 3.66 3.90
C LEU A 103 12.55 3.32 5.11
N LEU A 104 12.12 2.08 5.24
CA LEU A 104 11.28 1.63 6.35
C LEU A 104 11.99 1.70 7.72
N ARG A 105 13.32 1.70 7.74
CA ARG A 105 14.12 1.89 8.96
C ARG A 105 14.37 3.35 9.29
N ASN A 106 14.51 4.20 8.26
CA ASN A 106 15.02 5.56 8.41
C ASN A 106 13.94 6.63 8.26
N VAL A 107 12.80 6.31 7.61
CA VAL A 107 11.71 7.27 7.44
C VAL A 107 10.72 7.19 8.59
N ASN A 108 10.45 8.33 9.21
CA ASN A 108 9.58 8.47 10.38
C ASN A 108 8.11 8.77 9.99
N SER A 109 7.62 8.05 8.96
CA SER A 109 6.26 8.19 8.44
C SER A 109 5.55 6.84 8.42
N SER A 110 4.22 6.85 8.46
CA SER A 110 3.45 5.66 8.08
C SER A 110 3.75 5.34 6.61
N PHE A 111 3.88 4.06 6.29
CA PHE A 111 4.36 3.62 4.99
C PHE A 111 3.32 2.75 4.31
N ALA A 112 3.05 3.00 3.04
CA ALA A 112 2.20 2.16 2.21
C ALA A 112 2.89 1.83 0.89
N LEU A 113 2.88 0.54 0.54
CA LEU A 113 3.36 0.03 -0.73
C LEU A 113 2.19 -0.40 -1.59
N TYR A 114 2.10 0.12 -2.78
CA TYR A 114 1.02 -0.19 -3.70
C TYR A 114 1.54 -0.93 -4.93
N LYS A 115 1.03 -2.14 -5.14
CA LYS A 115 1.23 -2.91 -6.37
C LYS A 115 0.00 -2.73 -7.26
N ASP A 116 0.19 -2.10 -8.42
CA ASP A 116 -0.85 -1.88 -9.42
C ASP A 116 -0.92 -3.07 -10.38
N ASN A 117 -1.99 -3.83 -10.30
CA ASN A 117 -2.30 -4.92 -11.25
C ASN A 117 -3.27 -4.47 -12.37
N GLY A 118 -3.39 -3.15 -12.60
CA GLY A 118 -4.16 -2.58 -13.72
C GLY A 118 -5.63 -2.32 -13.44
N VAL A 119 -6.12 -2.58 -12.22
CA VAL A 119 -7.49 -2.27 -11.81
C VAL A 119 -7.67 -0.75 -11.74
N ARG A 120 -8.70 -0.21 -12.40
CA ARG A 120 -8.91 1.24 -12.52
C ARG A 120 -9.96 1.79 -11.56
N SER A 121 -10.88 0.98 -11.12
CA SER A 121 -11.88 1.33 -10.11
C SER A 121 -11.99 0.17 -9.14
N PHE A 122 -12.19 0.48 -7.87
CA PHE A 122 -12.37 -0.54 -6.84
C PHE A 122 -13.83 -0.53 -6.41
N GLU A 123 -14.50 -1.67 -6.58
CA GLU A 123 -15.86 -1.93 -6.11
C GLU A 123 -15.87 -2.86 -4.92
N LYS A 124 -14.89 -3.78 -4.87
CA LYS A 124 -14.75 -4.78 -3.82
C LYS A 124 -13.33 -4.74 -3.24
N ILE A 125 -13.25 -4.38 -1.98
CA ILE A 125 -11.98 -4.28 -1.26
C ILE A 125 -11.95 -5.32 -0.15
N VAL A 126 -10.84 -6.08 -0.06
CA VAL A 126 -10.62 -7.01 1.05
C VAL A 126 -9.49 -6.53 1.94
N LEU A 127 -9.76 -6.48 3.24
CA LEU A 127 -8.77 -6.24 4.29
C LEU A 127 -8.48 -7.55 5.02
N ALA A 128 -7.29 -8.11 4.82
CA ALA A 128 -6.87 -9.31 5.51
C ALA A 128 -6.19 -8.95 6.84
N LEU A 129 -6.78 -9.37 7.94
CA LEU A 129 -6.30 -9.10 9.30
C LEU A 129 -6.01 -10.39 10.06
N ARG A 130 -4.99 -10.36 10.89
CA ARG A 130 -4.78 -11.42 11.88
C ARG A 130 -5.74 -11.24 13.06
N PRO A 131 -6.39 -12.30 13.54
CA PRO A 131 -7.22 -12.26 14.74
C PRO A 131 -6.44 -11.72 15.95
N GLY A 132 -7.13 -10.97 16.84
CA GLY A 132 -6.59 -10.52 18.12
C GLY A 132 -5.67 -9.30 18.10
N ARG A 133 -5.38 -8.68 16.95
CA ARG A 133 -4.58 -7.45 16.87
C ARG A 133 -5.44 -6.18 16.95
N LYS A 134 -4.85 -5.10 17.49
CA LYS A 134 -5.44 -3.74 17.44
C LYS A 134 -5.32 -3.20 16.02
N ASN A 135 -6.32 -3.46 15.20
CA ASN A 135 -6.29 -3.19 13.75
C ASN A 135 -6.93 -1.84 13.36
N LYS A 136 -7.18 -0.94 14.32
CA LYS A 136 -7.92 0.30 14.09
C LYS A 136 -7.36 1.14 12.94
N ALA A 137 -6.04 1.28 12.85
CA ALA A 137 -5.41 2.06 11.79
C ALA A 137 -5.62 1.46 10.39
N PHE A 138 -5.60 0.12 10.27
CA PHE A 138 -5.84 -0.54 8.99
C PHE A 138 -7.30 -0.44 8.56
N ILE A 139 -8.23 -0.51 9.52
CA ILE A 139 -9.65 -0.32 9.26
C ILE A 139 -9.91 1.11 8.81
N GLU A 140 -9.35 2.12 9.49
CA GLU A 140 -9.48 3.54 9.09
C GLU A 140 -8.97 3.76 7.65
N VAL A 141 -7.83 3.16 7.28
CA VAL A 141 -7.32 3.22 5.90
C VAL A 141 -8.28 2.56 4.91
N ALA A 142 -8.75 1.35 5.22
CA ALA A 142 -9.68 0.62 4.35
C ALA A 142 -10.99 1.38 4.16
N GLU A 143 -11.56 1.94 5.23
CA GLU A 143 -12.78 2.76 5.19
C GLU A 143 -12.61 4.02 4.34
N ASN A 144 -11.47 4.72 4.51
CA ASN A 144 -11.19 5.91 3.71
C ASN A 144 -11.10 5.56 2.21
N ILE A 145 -10.47 4.43 1.87
CA ILE A 145 -10.38 3.95 0.50
C ILE A 145 -11.77 3.56 -0.01
N CYS A 146 -12.54 2.80 0.76
CA CYS A 146 -13.92 2.44 0.42
C CYS A 146 -14.80 3.67 0.18
N GLY A 147 -14.74 4.67 1.07
CA GLY A 147 -15.48 5.91 0.90
C GLY A 147 -15.08 6.72 -0.33
N PHE A 148 -13.78 6.70 -0.68
CA PHE A 148 -13.27 7.40 -1.87
C PHE A 148 -13.77 6.77 -3.18
N TYR A 149 -13.89 5.44 -3.23
CA TYR A 149 -14.32 4.72 -4.43
C TYR A 149 -15.80 4.33 -4.42
N GLY A 150 -16.50 4.44 -3.28
CA GLY A 150 -17.85 3.90 -3.10
C GLY A 150 -17.86 2.36 -3.06
N ALA A 151 -16.78 1.76 -2.56
CA ALA A 151 -16.56 0.33 -2.56
C ALA A 151 -17.13 -0.36 -1.33
N LYS A 152 -17.39 -1.67 -1.45
CA LYS A 152 -17.72 -2.57 -0.35
C LYS A 152 -16.44 -3.12 0.30
N LEU A 153 -16.43 -3.18 1.63
CA LEU A 153 -15.31 -3.71 2.43
C LEU A 153 -15.61 -5.14 2.89
N THR A 154 -14.71 -6.06 2.60
CA THR A 154 -14.73 -7.39 3.21
C THR A 154 -13.57 -7.53 4.19
N LEU A 155 -13.89 -7.80 5.46
CA LEU A 155 -12.89 -8.13 6.47
C LEU A 155 -12.64 -9.65 6.43
N LEU A 156 -11.43 -10.04 6.04
CA LEU A 156 -11.02 -11.43 5.94
C LEU A 156 -10.13 -11.81 7.13
N ASN A 157 -10.55 -12.80 7.89
CA ASN A 157 -9.71 -13.47 8.87
C ASN A 157 -9.45 -14.93 8.46
N ILE A 158 -8.23 -15.39 8.68
CA ILE A 158 -7.87 -16.79 8.50
C ILE A 158 -7.40 -17.34 9.83
N ILE A 159 -7.92 -18.50 10.20
CA ILE A 159 -7.57 -19.24 11.40
C ILE A 159 -7.13 -20.65 11.04
N PRO A 160 -6.33 -21.33 11.87
CA PRO A 160 -5.92 -22.72 11.65
C PRO A 160 -7.15 -23.66 11.57
N LEU A 161 -7.00 -24.77 10.84
CA LEU A 161 -8.04 -25.80 10.72
C LEU A 161 -8.43 -26.41 12.07
N ASP A 162 -7.47 -26.56 12.96
CA ASP A 162 -7.63 -27.13 14.31
C ASP A 162 -8.08 -26.11 15.36
N ALA A 163 -8.41 -24.87 14.96
CA ALA A 163 -8.84 -23.83 15.88
C ALA A 163 -10.08 -24.24 16.68
N SER A 164 -10.03 -24.04 18.01
CA SER A 164 -11.14 -24.38 18.90
C SER A 164 -12.42 -23.58 18.58
N ASN A 165 -13.56 -24.14 18.94
CA ASN A 165 -14.85 -23.44 18.77
C ASN A 165 -14.89 -22.11 19.53
N GLU A 166 -14.20 -22.00 20.65
CA GLU A 166 -14.06 -20.77 21.43
C GLU A 166 -13.28 -19.71 20.65
N THR A 167 -12.16 -20.10 20.02
CA THR A 167 -11.37 -19.23 19.15
C THR A 167 -12.23 -18.74 17.97
N LYS A 168 -12.93 -19.64 17.29
CA LYS A 168 -13.84 -19.30 16.18
C LYS A 168 -14.90 -18.29 16.60
N LYS A 169 -15.54 -18.53 17.77
CA LYS A 169 -16.55 -17.63 18.33
C LYS A 169 -15.97 -16.27 18.70
N SER A 170 -14.82 -16.24 19.36
CA SER A 170 -14.13 -15.00 19.75
C SER A 170 -13.75 -14.15 18.53
N VAL A 171 -13.23 -14.77 17.47
CA VAL A 171 -12.88 -14.07 16.22
C VAL A 171 -14.13 -13.52 15.54
N ARG A 172 -15.22 -14.29 15.47
CA ARG A 172 -16.50 -13.81 14.91
C ARG A 172 -17.04 -12.60 15.67
N VAL A 173 -17.08 -12.66 16.99
CA VAL A 173 -17.59 -11.55 17.83
C VAL A 173 -16.72 -10.30 17.66
N SER A 174 -15.40 -10.43 17.73
CA SER A 174 -14.49 -9.31 17.60
C SER A 174 -14.54 -8.67 16.20
N SER A 175 -14.62 -9.48 15.16
CA SER A 175 -14.68 -8.98 13.78
C SER A 175 -16.05 -8.36 13.45
N SER A 176 -17.14 -8.94 13.95
CA SER A 176 -18.46 -8.35 13.82
C SER A 176 -18.54 -6.99 14.52
N ALA A 177 -17.93 -6.85 15.70
CA ALA A 177 -17.84 -5.57 16.38
C ALA A 177 -17.00 -4.54 15.62
N LEU A 178 -15.98 -4.97 14.88
CA LEU A 178 -15.18 -4.07 14.04
C LEU A 178 -16.00 -3.55 12.85
N ILE A 179 -16.69 -4.43 12.12
CA ILE A 179 -17.48 -4.02 10.94
C ILE A 179 -18.72 -3.23 11.30
N SER A 180 -19.34 -3.48 12.47
CA SER A 180 -20.53 -2.71 12.91
C SER A 180 -20.23 -1.23 13.18
N ASN A 181 -18.96 -0.87 13.34
CA ASN A 181 -18.52 0.51 13.54
C ASN A 181 -17.99 1.17 12.28
N THR A 182 -18.00 0.47 11.13
CA THR A 182 -17.58 1.05 9.84
C THR A 182 -18.70 1.88 9.21
N PHE A 183 -18.34 2.91 8.47
CA PHE A 183 -19.30 3.78 7.76
C PHE A 183 -19.47 3.42 6.28
N CYS A 184 -18.82 2.37 5.80
CA CYS A 184 -19.04 1.81 4.48
C CYS A 184 -19.78 0.47 4.57
N GLU A 185 -20.42 0.05 3.47
CA GLU A 185 -20.97 -1.29 3.39
C GLU A 185 -19.87 -2.31 3.64
N SER A 186 -20.05 -3.16 4.67
CA SER A 186 -19.01 -4.08 5.09
C SER A 186 -19.53 -5.45 5.47
N GLU A 187 -18.75 -6.47 5.21
CA GLU A 187 -19.01 -7.85 5.58
C GLU A 187 -17.78 -8.51 6.19
N PHE A 188 -17.99 -9.62 6.87
CA PHE A 188 -16.94 -10.40 7.50
C PHE A 188 -16.90 -11.83 6.95
N VAL A 189 -15.70 -12.28 6.60
CA VAL A 189 -15.43 -13.64 6.11
C VAL A 189 -14.38 -14.28 7.01
N LEU A 190 -14.68 -15.46 7.53
CA LEU A 190 -13.78 -16.31 8.30
C LEU A 190 -13.47 -17.57 7.50
N VAL A 191 -12.20 -17.80 7.21
CA VAL A 191 -11.72 -18.98 6.50
C VAL A 191 -10.80 -19.79 7.42
N GLU A 192 -10.98 -21.12 7.39
CA GLU A 192 -10.11 -22.06 8.10
C GLU A 192 -9.04 -22.58 7.14
N SER A 193 -7.78 -22.36 7.46
CA SER A 193 -6.67 -22.83 6.61
C SER A 193 -5.35 -22.80 7.36
N ASP A 194 -4.54 -23.86 7.15
CA ASP A 194 -3.17 -23.93 7.64
C ASP A 194 -2.18 -23.21 6.72
N ASN A 195 -2.65 -22.74 5.56
CA ASN A 195 -1.86 -22.03 4.55
C ASN A 195 -2.40 -20.60 4.30
N PRO A 196 -2.35 -19.70 5.29
CA PRO A 196 -3.03 -18.41 5.22
C PRO A 196 -2.60 -17.54 4.04
N LEU A 197 -1.34 -17.65 3.60
CA LEU A 197 -0.83 -16.86 2.47
C LEU A 197 -1.43 -17.31 1.13
N GLU A 198 -1.52 -18.62 0.92
CA GLU A 198 -2.15 -19.20 -0.28
C GLU A 198 -3.64 -18.87 -0.31
N THR A 199 -4.31 -19.08 0.81
CA THR A 199 -5.74 -18.75 0.96
C THR A 199 -6.04 -17.28 0.68
N ILE A 200 -5.23 -16.33 1.19
CA ILE A 200 -5.41 -14.90 0.86
C ILE A 200 -5.20 -14.67 -0.64
N SER A 201 -4.19 -15.31 -1.25
CA SER A 201 -3.93 -15.16 -2.68
C SER A 201 -5.12 -15.65 -3.52
N GLU A 202 -5.66 -16.81 -3.20
CA GLU A 202 -6.84 -17.38 -3.86
C GLU A 202 -8.07 -16.48 -3.67
N GLN A 203 -8.33 -16.07 -2.44
CA GLN A 203 -9.44 -15.16 -2.14
C GLN A 203 -9.33 -13.82 -2.85
N SER A 204 -8.09 -13.33 -3.08
CA SER A 204 -7.86 -12.06 -3.75
C SER A 204 -8.44 -11.99 -5.16
N ALA A 205 -8.66 -13.13 -5.82
CA ALA A 205 -9.26 -13.19 -7.15
C ALA A 205 -10.71 -12.66 -7.22
N ASN A 206 -11.40 -12.58 -6.09
CA ASN A 206 -12.78 -12.09 -6.00
C ASN A 206 -12.89 -10.59 -5.73
N PHE A 207 -11.75 -9.90 -5.61
CA PHE A 207 -11.65 -8.50 -5.19
C PHE A 207 -10.82 -7.67 -6.17
N ASP A 208 -10.95 -6.35 -6.05
CA ASP A 208 -10.22 -5.38 -6.86
C ASP A 208 -8.96 -4.88 -6.14
N LEU A 209 -9.04 -4.77 -4.81
CA LEU A 209 -7.93 -4.35 -3.95
C LEU A 209 -7.83 -5.23 -2.71
N LEU A 210 -6.64 -5.75 -2.47
CA LEU A 210 -6.26 -6.43 -1.23
C LEU A 210 -5.44 -5.48 -0.36
N ILE A 211 -5.88 -5.25 0.86
CA ILE A 211 -5.14 -4.48 1.87
C ILE A 211 -4.55 -5.44 2.89
N LEU A 212 -3.25 -5.31 3.12
CA LEU A 212 -2.49 -6.14 4.05
C LEU A 212 -1.82 -5.29 5.11
N GLY A 213 -2.09 -5.59 6.36
CA GLY A 213 -1.31 -5.04 7.46
C GLY A 213 0.06 -5.69 7.56
N THR A 214 1.12 -4.87 7.71
CA THR A 214 2.46 -5.40 7.95
C THR A 214 2.57 -6.02 9.36
N PRO A 215 3.31 -7.13 9.52
CA PRO A 215 3.70 -7.62 10.84
C PRO A 215 4.64 -6.62 11.53
N GLU A 216 4.78 -6.74 12.86
CA GLU A 216 5.69 -5.89 13.65
C GLU A 216 7.11 -5.85 13.09
N LYS A 217 7.82 -4.75 13.37
CA LYS A 217 9.05 -4.24 12.73
C LYS A 217 10.13 -5.27 12.34
N ASP A 218 10.22 -6.41 12.99
CA ASP A 218 11.34 -7.34 12.79
C ASP A 218 11.08 -8.45 11.76
N ASN A 219 9.83 -8.73 11.40
CA ASN A 219 9.47 -9.85 10.51
C ASN A 219 9.01 -9.45 9.10
N TRP A 220 8.75 -8.17 8.85
CA TRP A 220 8.19 -7.73 7.58
C TRP A 220 9.17 -7.86 6.40
N LEU A 221 10.48 -7.69 6.64
CA LEU A 221 11.51 -7.94 5.62
C LEU A 221 11.47 -9.39 5.14
N ASN A 222 11.26 -10.34 6.05
CA ASN A 222 11.13 -11.75 5.72
C ASN A 222 9.81 -12.07 5.00
N VAL A 223 8.75 -11.32 5.26
CA VAL A 223 7.45 -11.50 4.61
C VAL A 223 7.44 -10.89 3.19
N LEU A 224 8.06 -9.72 3.00
CA LEU A 224 8.13 -9.06 1.71
C LEU A 224 9.36 -9.44 0.87
N PHE A 225 10.49 -9.82 1.50
CA PHE A 225 11.77 -9.98 0.82
C PHE A 225 12.54 -11.26 1.19
N GLY A 226 12.04 -12.09 2.08
CA GLY A 226 12.74 -13.27 2.60
C GLY A 226 12.08 -14.59 2.23
N GLY A 227 12.77 -15.42 1.46
CA GLY A 227 12.59 -16.86 1.48
C GLY A 227 11.28 -17.42 0.90
N GLY A 228 10.86 -17.00 -0.28
CA GLY A 228 9.76 -17.67 -1.02
C GLY A 228 8.36 -17.14 -0.72
N LYS A 229 8.17 -16.25 0.25
CA LYS A 229 6.88 -15.62 0.56
C LYS A 229 6.56 -14.43 -0.35
N ASP A 230 7.50 -13.98 -1.16
CA ASP A 230 7.28 -13.01 -2.25
C ASP A 230 6.27 -13.52 -3.28
N LYS A 231 6.13 -14.84 -3.40
CA LYS A 231 5.15 -15.49 -4.31
C LYS A 231 3.73 -14.99 -4.05
N PHE A 232 3.40 -14.69 -2.81
CA PHE A 232 2.07 -14.25 -2.42
C PHE A 232 1.65 -12.92 -3.09
N VAL A 233 2.46 -11.88 -2.99
CA VAL A 233 2.13 -10.59 -3.62
C VAL A 233 2.27 -10.66 -5.14
N HIS A 234 3.14 -11.55 -5.64
CA HIS A 234 3.23 -11.84 -7.07
C HIS A 234 2.02 -12.61 -7.59
N ASN A 235 1.48 -13.51 -6.80
CA ASN A 235 0.35 -14.37 -7.19
C ASN A 235 -1.02 -13.71 -6.96
N SER A 236 -1.08 -12.58 -6.25
CA SER A 236 -2.35 -11.85 -6.10
C SER A 236 -2.84 -11.37 -7.45
N VAL A 237 -4.09 -11.68 -7.77
CA VAL A 237 -4.74 -11.31 -9.03
C VAL A 237 -5.16 -9.84 -9.00
N CYS A 238 -5.63 -9.34 -7.87
CA CYS A 238 -6.00 -7.93 -7.67
C CYS A 238 -4.81 -7.04 -7.33
N SER A 239 -5.03 -5.72 -7.32
CA SER A 239 -4.06 -4.75 -6.76
C SER A 239 -3.85 -4.97 -5.26
N VAL A 240 -2.67 -4.63 -4.73
CA VAL A 240 -2.30 -4.86 -3.33
C VAL A 240 -1.77 -3.56 -2.70
N LEU A 241 -2.25 -3.25 -1.49
CA LEU A 241 -1.79 -2.15 -0.64
C LEU A 241 -1.27 -2.68 0.70
#